data_198f315e3d965f1f089aeffcbef00846
#
_entry.id   198f315e3d965f1f089aeffcbef00846
#
_cell.length_a   1.000
_cell.length_b   1.000
_cell.length_c   1.000
_cell.angle_alpha   90.00
_cell.angle_beta   90.00
_cell.angle_gamma   90.00
#
_symmetry.space_group_name_H-M   'P 1'
#
loop_
_entity.id
_entity.type
_entity.pdbx_description
1 polymer ?
#
loop_
_entity_poly.entity_id
_entity_poly.type
_entity_poly.pdbx_seq_one_letter_code
_entity_poly.pdbx_strand_id
1 'polypeptide(L)' 'MFPFTRASDELNLVLEGELQFHVGQSVISAKPGDVMWVPKGTQGKIGTPTSVRYFYLSYPV' A
#
# COMPACT_ATOMS: atom_id res chain seq x y z
N MET A 1 -8.01 6.07 7.82
CA MET A 1 -7.71 5.48 6.52
C MET A 1 -8.03 6.44 5.40
N PHE A 2 -7.20 6.42 4.39
CA PHE A 2 -7.36 7.33 3.26
C PHE A 2 -7.77 6.53 2.02
N PRO A 3 -8.83 6.93 1.32
CA PRO A 3 -9.18 6.30 0.06
C PRO A 3 -8.12 6.60 -1.00
N PHE A 4 -7.92 5.67 -1.91
CA PHE A 4 -6.99 5.86 -3.01
C PHE A 4 -7.48 5.18 -4.28
N THR A 5 -7.02 5.72 -5.40
CA THR A 5 -7.12 5.10 -6.71
C THR A 5 -5.74 5.22 -7.36
N ARG A 6 -5.17 4.10 -7.75
CA ARG A 6 -3.82 4.11 -8.34
C ARG A 6 -3.88 4.48 -9.81
N ALA A 7 -3.16 5.55 -10.17
CA ALA A 7 -3.05 5.99 -11.56
C ALA A 7 -1.94 5.26 -12.32
N SER A 8 -1.08 4.55 -11.61
CA SER A 8 0.01 3.76 -12.18
C SER A 8 0.27 2.55 -11.29
N ASP A 9 1.05 1.59 -11.78
CA ASP A 9 1.50 0.48 -10.95
C ASP A 9 2.42 1.01 -9.87
N GLU A 10 2.38 0.39 -8.69
CA GLU A 10 3.17 0.85 -7.57
C GLU A 10 3.72 -0.31 -6.76
N LEU A 11 5.00 -0.20 -6.39
CA LEU A 11 5.65 -1.08 -5.44
C LEU A 11 5.81 -0.34 -4.12
N ASN A 12 5.52 -1.03 -3.03
CA ASN A 12 5.64 -0.47 -1.69
C ASN A 12 6.49 -1.39 -0.83
N LEU A 13 7.58 -0.88 -0.28
CA LEU A 13 8.45 -1.60 0.64
C LEU A 13 8.27 -1.00 2.03
N VAL A 14 7.84 -1.82 2.98
CA VAL A 14 7.65 -1.38 4.36
C VAL A 14 9.00 -1.41 5.08
N LEU A 15 9.36 -0.30 5.69
CA LEU A 15 10.61 -0.15 6.44
C LEU A 15 10.38 -0.29 7.94
N GLU A 16 9.31 0.30 8.45
CA GLU A 16 8.95 0.24 9.87
C GLU A 16 7.42 0.26 10.01
N GLY A 17 6.92 -0.37 11.06
CA GLY A 17 5.50 -0.37 11.37
C GLY A 17 4.72 -1.35 10.51
N GLU A 18 3.48 -0.99 10.21
CA GLU A 18 2.59 -1.84 9.43
C GLU A 18 1.77 -1.00 8.48
N LEU A 19 1.73 -1.41 7.21
CA LEU A 19 0.93 -0.78 6.19
C LEU A 19 -0.24 -1.69 5.85
N GLN A 20 -1.46 -1.14 5.83
CA GLN A 20 -2.66 -1.90 5.52
C GLN A 20 -3.35 -1.33 4.28
N PHE A 21 -3.76 -2.23 3.40
CA PHE A 21 -4.61 -1.91 2.25
C PHE A 21 -5.94 -2.63 2.41
N HIS A 22 -7.02 -1.87 2.29
CA HIS A 22 -8.37 -2.41 2.28
C HIS A 22 -8.91 -2.30 0.86
N VAL A 23 -9.04 -3.44 0.19
CA VAL A 23 -9.52 -3.52 -1.18
C VAL A 23 -10.73 -4.45 -1.20
N GLY A 24 -11.91 -3.89 -1.47
CA GLY A 24 -13.15 -4.65 -1.35
C GLY A 24 -13.34 -5.11 0.09
N GLN A 25 -13.50 -6.42 0.27
CA GLN A 25 -13.61 -7.04 1.59
C GLN A 25 -12.28 -7.62 2.09
N SER A 26 -11.22 -7.42 1.33
CA SER A 26 -9.90 -7.95 1.67
C SER A 26 -9.10 -6.92 2.44
N VAL A 27 -8.38 -7.39 3.44
CA VAL A 27 -7.41 -6.58 4.19
C VAL A 27 -6.04 -7.21 3.99
N ILE A 28 -5.13 -6.43 3.44
CA ILE A 28 -3.76 -6.88 3.19
C ILE A 28 -2.85 -6.08 4.09
N SER A 29 -2.08 -6.79 4.92
CA SER A 29 -1.12 -6.17 5.84
C SER A 29 0.30 -6.47 5.39
N ALA A 30 1.13 -5.44 5.36
CA ALA A 30 2.55 -5.55 5.06
C ALA A 30 3.35 -5.06 6.25
N LYS A 31 4.36 -5.83 6.62
CA LYS A 31 5.24 -5.58 7.77
C LYS A 31 6.65 -5.30 7.27
N PRO A 32 7.57 -4.86 8.14
CA PRO A 32 8.93 -4.53 7.70
C PRO A 32 9.58 -5.65 6.88
N GLY A 33 10.11 -5.27 5.73
CA GLY A 33 10.70 -6.19 4.77
C GLY A 33 9.73 -6.72 3.71
N ASP A 34 8.42 -6.50 3.88
CA ASP A 34 7.43 -6.92 2.90
C ASP A 34 7.37 -5.93 1.74
N VAL A 35 7.16 -6.47 0.55
CA VAL A 35 6.94 -5.69 -0.67
C VAL A 35 5.53 -5.94 -1.15
N MET A 36 4.79 -4.86 -1.41
CA MET A 36 3.43 -4.95 -1.94
C MET A 36 3.37 -4.34 -3.33
N TRP A 37 2.84 -5.13 -4.25
CA TRP A 37 2.55 -4.67 -5.61
C TRP A 37 1.09 -4.20 -5.67
N VAL A 38 0.88 -2.96 -6.10
CA VAL A 38 -0.46 -2.40 -6.27
C VAL A 38 -0.63 -2.00 -7.74
N PRO A 39 -1.39 -2.77 -8.52
CA PRO A 39 -1.54 -2.48 -9.94
C PRO A 39 -2.33 -1.20 -10.20
N LYS A 40 -2.08 -0.61 -11.36
CA LYS A 40 -2.87 0.50 -11.86
C LYS A 40 -4.35 0.16 -11.86
N GLY A 41 -5.17 1.10 -11.44
CA GLY A 41 -6.62 0.92 -11.38
C GLY A 41 -7.13 0.37 -10.06
N THR A 42 -6.26 -0.06 -9.15
CA THR A 42 -6.67 -0.53 -7.84
C THR A 42 -7.28 0.61 -7.05
N GLN A 43 -8.44 0.35 -6.47
CA GLN A 43 -9.15 1.29 -5.61
C GLN A 43 -9.34 0.66 -4.24
N GLY A 44 -9.24 1.47 -3.21
CA GLY A 44 -9.42 1.00 -1.85
C GLY A 44 -9.07 2.06 -0.83
N LYS A 45 -8.67 1.60 0.35
CA LYS A 45 -8.24 2.47 1.43
C LYS A 45 -6.88 2.02 1.94
N ILE A 46 -6.04 2.99 2.30
CA ILE A 46 -4.72 2.75 2.84
C ILE A 46 -4.63 3.35 4.23
N GLY A 47 -3.94 2.68 5.12
CA GLY A 47 -3.73 3.19 6.47
C GLY A 47 -2.78 2.34 7.26
N THR A 48 -2.72 2.61 8.55
CA THR A 48 -1.89 1.87 9.49
C THR A 48 -2.61 1.81 10.84
N PRO A 49 -2.48 0.69 11.59
CA PRO A 49 -3.06 0.62 12.93
C PRO A 49 -2.30 1.47 13.95
N THR A 50 -1.04 1.78 13.69
CA THR A 50 -0.20 2.57 14.59
C THR A 50 0.56 3.64 13.80
N SER A 51 1.65 3.23 13.17
CA SER A 51 2.46 4.10 12.32
C SER A 51 3.14 3.25 11.28
N VAL A 52 3.59 3.88 10.20
CA VAL A 52 4.31 3.18 9.15
C VAL A 52 5.30 4.11 8.48
N ARG A 53 6.47 3.57 8.18
CA ARG A 53 7.43 4.18 7.28
C ARG A 53 7.65 3.23 6.12
N TYR A 54 7.46 3.71 4.91
CA TYR A 54 7.60 2.87 3.73
C TYR A 54 8.14 3.68 2.56
N PHE A 55 8.75 2.95 1.63
CA PHE A 55 9.25 3.48 0.37
C PHE A 55 8.33 3.01 -0.74
N TYR A 56 8.01 3.89 -1.69
CA TYR A 56 7.21 3.47 -2.82
C TYR A 56 7.82 3.96 -4.14
N LEU A 57 7.52 3.20 -5.18
CA LEU A 57 7.95 3.48 -6.54
C LEU A 57 6.76 3.31 -7.45
N SER A 58 6.43 4.35 -8.22
CA SER A 58 5.36 4.30 -9.22
C SER A 58 5.94 4.01 -10.59
N TYR A 59 5.27 3.15 -11.37
CA TYR A 59 5.69 2.78 -12.70
C TYR A 59 4.48 2.62 -13.62
N PRO A 60 4.49 3.24 -14.82
CA PRO A 60 5.52 4.17 -15.31
C PRO A 60 5.49 5.49 -14.56
N VAL A 61 6.61 6.15 -14.54
CA VAL A 61 6.71 7.46 -13.91
C VAL A 61 6.23 8.56 -14.82
#